data_496e8e7f807f50a6010a8ac52dcb40ac
#
_entry.id   496e8e7f807f50a6010a8ac52dcb40ac
#
_cell.length_a   1.000
_cell.length_b   1.000
_cell.length_c   1.000
_cell.angle_alpha   90.00
_cell.angle_beta   90.00
_cell.angle_gamma   90.00
#
_symmetry.space_group_name_H-M   'P 1'
#
loop_
_entity.id
_entity.type
_entity.pdbx_description
1 polymer ?
#
loop_
_entity_poly.entity_id
_entity_poly.type
_entity_poly.pdbx_seq_one_letter_code
_entity_poly.pdbx_strand_id
1 'polypeptide(L)'
;MPKQDGATAQRKGTYNAPALDKAFLIIELLADNPQGLLASEMASALGRSLGELFRIVVVMEDAGYLQKSSTTDRYTVTYKFLDVAYRATPARKLVVTAQPEMQVLAAAIGQSCHLVVVQAGEGMVIAREENPGVRGFALRVGASIDLVRSCSGHVLLAFSPEEATERMFSRAAALRKEPIGQSVLAARLQQVRDQGFGLRESPVTRGVTDISCPIFGFDGELLAALTVPFLELIDGSQLVSIDDACAELRQTAQRISTALGWQPQRAADAV
;
A
#
# COMPACT_ATOMS: atom_id res chain seq x y z
N MET A 1 5.42 -34.43 7.58
CA MET A 1 5.26 -32.99 7.86
C MET A 1 6.54 -32.29 7.43
N PRO A 2 6.59 -31.52 6.36
CA PRO A 2 7.79 -30.77 5.98
C PRO A 2 7.83 -29.44 6.74
N LYS A 3 9.01 -29.15 7.30
CA LYS A 3 9.35 -27.86 7.92
C LYS A 3 9.34 -26.76 6.86
N GLN A 4 8.57 -25.71 7.11
CA GLN A 4 8.66 -24.46 6.34
C GLN A 4 9.92 -23.70 6.82
N ASP A 5 10.97 -23.74 6.03
CA ASP A 5 12.12 -22.85 6.17
C ASP A 5 11.71 -21.47 5.60
N GLY A 6 11.32 -20.56 6.49
CA GLY A 6 11.14 -19.15 6.19
C GLY A 6 12.50 -18.50 5.95
N ALA A 7 12.93 -18.44 4.69
CA ALA A 7 14.12 -17.71 4.30
C ALA A 7 13.84 -16.19 4.36
N THR A 8 14.16 -15.59 5.50
CA THR A 8 14.30 -14.14 5.65
C THR A 8 15.48 -13.70 4.80
N ALA A 9 15.25 -12.94 3.72
CA ALA A 9 16.28 -12.40 2.85
C ALA A 9 17.24 -11.53 3.68
N GLN A 10 18.46 -12.01 3.84
CA GLN A 10 19.54 -11.40 4.60
C GLN A 10 19.98 -10.11 3.92
N ARG A 11 19.60 -8.94 4.47
CA ARG A 11 20.17 -7.64 4.11
C ARG A 11 21.66 -7.66 4.42
N LYS A 12 22.51 -7.74 3.40
CA LYS A 12 23.97 -7.49 3.49
C LYS A 12 24.18 -5.98 3.70
N GLY A 13 24.15 -5.51 4.95
CA GLY A 13 24.59 -4.18 5.34
C GLY A 13 25.81 -4.29 6.26
N THR A 14 26.80 -3.44 6.05
CA THR A 14 28.07 -3.39 6.80
C THR A 14 27.86 -2.92 8.27
N TYR A 15 26.67 -2.48 8.62
CA TYR A 15 26.31 -2.04 9.96
C TYR A 15 25.19 -2.93 10.52
N ASN A 16 25.41 -3.46 11.71
CA ASN A 16 24.44 -4.26 12.45
C ASN A 16 24.10 -3.56 13.76
N ALA A 17 22.79 -3.36 14.01
CA ALA A 17 22.26 -2.80 15.26
C ALA A 17 21.25 -3.80 15.87
N PRO A 18 21.73 -4.89 16.51
CA PRO A 18 20.88 -6.00 16.91
C PRO A 18 19.72 -5.62 17.85
N ALA A 19 19.90 -4.57 18.67
CA ALA A 19 18.83 -4.08 19.53
C ALA A 19 17.71 -3.41 18.74
N LEU A 20 18.05 -2.67 17.69
CA LEU A 20 17.08 -2.01 16.80
C LEU A 20 16.30 -3.02 15.97
N ASP A 21 17.00 -4.02 15.41
CA ASP A 21 16.35 -5.10 14.65
C ASP A 21 15.31 -5.82 15.51
N LYS A 22 15.65 -6.11 16.78
CA LYS A 22 14.72 -6.75 17.72
C LYS A 22 13.55 -5.84 18.07
N ALA A 23 13.76 -4.53 18.22
CA ALA A 23 12.69 -3.59 18.49
C ALA A 23 11.66 -3.60 17.33
N PHE A 24 12.11 -3.61 16.07
CA PHE A 24 11.21 -3.74 14.93
C PHE A 24 10.44 -5.07 14.91
N LEU A 25 11.12 -6.19 15.20
CA LEU A 25 10.44 -7.50 15.29
C LEU A 25 9.37 -7.54 16.39
N ILE A 26 9.62 -6.88 17.55
CA ILE A 26 8.62 -6.76 18.62
C ILE A 26 7.40 -5.96 18.16
N ILE A 27 7.62 -4.85 17.45
CA ILE A 27 6.53 -4.02 16.91
C ILE A 27 5.66 -4.83 15.95
N GLU A 28 6.27 -5.49 14.97
CA GLU A 28 5.57 -6.32 13.99
C GLU A 28 4.78 -7.45 14.64
N LEU A 29 5.41 -8.16 15.60
CA LEU A 29 4.76 -9.23 16.34
C LEU A 29 3.53 -8.72 17.14
N LEU A 30 3.66 -7.57 17.81
CA LEU A 30 2.54 -6.99 18.57
C LEU A 30 1.45 -6.41 17.68
N ALA A 31 1.77 -5.93 16.47
CA ALA A 31 0.80 -5.48 15.49
C ALA A 31 -0.12 -6.62 15.03
N ASP A 32 0.42 -7.85 14.93
CA ASP A 32 -0.35 -9.05 14.61
C ASP A 32 -1.11 -9.64 15.82
N ASN A 33 -0.83 -9.14 17.05
CA ASN A 33 -1.44 -9.62 18.28
C ASN A 33 -2.11 -8.47 19.07
N PRO A 34 -3.29 -7.99 18.65
CA PRO A 34 -3.94 -6.79 19.22
C PRO A 34 -4.35 -6.96 20.70
N GLN A 35 -4.47 -8.20 21.20
CA GLN A 35 -4.72 -8.48 22.63
C GLN A 35 -3.45 -8.36 23.48
N GLY A 36 -2.31 -8.07 22.85
CA GLY A 36 -1.02 -7.99 23.49
C GLY A 36 -0.40 -9.34 23.86
N LEU A 37 0.90 -9.32 24.17
CA LEU A 37 1.69 -10.49 24.57
C LEU A 37 2.45 -10.22 25.86
N LEU A 38 2.68 -11.28 26.66
CA LEU A 38 3.65 -11.25 27.74
C LEU A 38 5.08 -11.20 27.20
N ALA A 39 6.01 -10.64 27.96
CA ALA A 39 7.42 -10.61 27.55
C ALA A 39 7.99 -12.02 27.27
N SER A 40 7.54 -13.03 28.00
CA SER A 40 7.91 -14.44 27.79
C SER A 40 7.34 -15.01 26.49
N GLU A 41 6.09 -14.66 26.14
CA GLU A 41 5.46 -15.07 24.89
C GLU A 41 6.17 -14.44 23.68
N MET A 42 6.52 -13.15 23.76
CA MET A 42 7.33 -12.48 22.73
C MET A 42 8.70 -13.12 22.57
N ALA A 43 9.38 -13.44 23.68
CA ALA A 43 10.67 -14.10 23.66
C ALA A 43 10.60 -15.47 22.98
N SER A 44 9.59 -16.27 23.32
CA SER A 44 9.33 -17.57 22.69
C SER A 44 9.04 -17.45 21.19
N ALA A 45 8.15 -16.53 20.80
CA ALA A 45 7.77 -16.34 19.40
C ALA A 45 8.94 -15.89 18.52
N LEU A 46 9.84 -15.05 19.06
CA LEU A 46 11.01 -14.54 18.35
C LEU A 46 12.24 -15.43 18.47
N GLY A 47 12.19 -16.55 19.21
CA GLY A 47 13.31 -17.46 19.43
C GLY A 47 14.48 -16.79 20.18
N ARG A 48 14.18 -15.92 21.16
CA ARG A 48 15.15 -15.15 21.93
C ARG A 48 15.04 -15.42 23.44
N SER A 49 16.09 -15.07 24.23
CA SER A 49 16.00 -15.15 25.68
C SER A 49 15.14 -14.00 26.24
N LEU A 50 14.42 -14.27 27.33
CA LEU A 50 13.61 -13.27 28.01
C LEU A 50 14.44 -12.06 28.46
N GLY A 51 15.63 -12.28 29.03
CA GLY A 51 16.49 -11.19 29.52
C GLY A 51 17.02 -10.28 28.41
N GLU A 52 17.22 -10.82 27.20
CA GLU A 52 17.62 -10.05 26.02
C GLU A 52 16.51 -9.13 25.54
N LEU A 53 15.28 -9.65 25.44
CA LEU A 53 14.14 -8.87 24.98
C LEU A 53 13.62 -7.88 26.03
N PHE A 54 13.66 -8.25 27.29
CA PHE A 54 13.12 -7.42 28.37
C PHE A 54 13.75 -6.03 28.41
N ARG A 55 15.08 -5.92 28.20
CA ARG A 55 15.76 -4.62 28.17
C ARG A 55 15.23 -3.73 27.02
N ILE A 56 14.93 -4.33 25.87
CA ILE A 56 14.41 -3.59 24.70
C ILE A 56 12.97 -3.17 24.96
N VAL A 57 12.14 -4.06 25.50
CA VAL A 57 10.74 -3.79 25.84
C VAL A 57 10.64 -2.63 26.85
N VAL A 58 11.47 -2.63 27.90
CA VAL A 58 11.51 -1.52 28.88
C VAL A 58 11.86 -0.19 28.22
N VAL A 59 12.89 -0.15 27.38
CA VAL A 59 13.26 1.08 26.64
C VAL A 59 12.13 1.55 25.71
N MET A 60 11.43 0.62 25.07
CA MET A 60 10.29 0.97 24.19
C MET A 60 9.08 1.44 24.99
N GLU A 61 8.85 0.90 26.18
CA GLU A 61 7.82 1.34 27.12
C GLU A 61 8.15 2.74 27.66
N ASP A 62 9.37 2.96 28.17
CA ASP A 62 9.85 4.28 28.63
C ASP A 62 9.78 5.34 27.54
N ALA A 63 10.08 4.95 26.29
CA ALA A 63 9.94 5.81 25.13
C ALA A 63 8.48 6.02 24.72
N GLY A 64 7.50 5.34 25.32
CA GLY A 64 6.07 5.45 25.07
C GLY A 64 5.58 4.76 23.80
N TYR A 65 6.37 3.87 23.20
CA TYR A 65 5.94 3.08 22.03
C TYR A 65 5.18 1.81 22.41
N LEU A 66 5.46 1.27 23.60
CA LEU A 66 4.72 0.17 24.18
C LEU A 66 4.02 0.62 25.46
N GLN A 67 2.98 -0.09 25.84
CA GLN A 67 2.35 0.01 27.15
C GLN A 67 2.11 -1.37 27.72
N LYS A 68 2.30 -1.49 29.03
CA LYS A 68 2.03 -2.71 29.80
C LYS A 68 0.69 -2.60 30.49
N SER A 69 -0.17 -3.58 30.33
CA SER A 69 -1.42 -3.67 31.08
C SER A 69 -1.14 -3.99 32.54
N SER A 70 -1.65 -3.18 33.46
CA SER A 70 -1.52 -3.43 34.91
C SER A 70 -2.30 -4.64 35.41
N THR A 71 -3.28 -5.13 34.63
CA THR A 71 -4.13 -6.27 35.03
C THR A 71 -3.67 -7.59 34.42
N THR A 72 -3.08 -7.56 33.23
CA THR A 72 -2.72 -8.79 32.49
C THR A 72 -1.22 -8.95 32.27
N ASP A 73 -0.41 -7.96 32.63
CA ASP A 73 1.04 -7.87 32.35
C ASP A 73 1.40 -7.97 30.86
N ARG A 74 0.40 -7.87 29.94
CA ARG A 74 0.61 -7.93 28.51
C ARG A 74 1.03 -6.57 27.96
N TYR A 75 1.94 -6.60 26.99
CA TYR A 75 2.40 -5.42 26.26
C TYR A 75 1.62 -5.28 24.96
N THR A 76 1.23 -4.04 24.66
CA THR A 76 0.62 -3.64 23.36
C THR A 76 1.36 -2.44 22.81
N VAL A 77 1.25 -2.22 21.50
CA VAL A 77 1.69 -0.97 20.86
C VAL A 77 0.79 0.19 21.28
N THR A 78 1.35 1.40 21.37
CA THR A 78 0.60 2.62 21.72
C THR A 78 0.18 3.42 20.48
N TYR A 79 -0.74 4.37 20.67
CA TYR A 79 -1.11 5.35 19.64
C TYR A 79 0.05 6.27 19.22
N LYS A 80 1.20 6.23 19.89
CA LYS A 80 2.40 6.97 19.47
C LYS A 80 2.87 6.58 18.08
N PHE A 81 2.71 5.31 17.68
CA PHE A 81 2.99 4.88 16.31
C PHE A 81 2.12 5.60 15.29
N LEU A 82 0.82 5.76 15.59
CA LEU A 82 -0.09 6.49 14.71
C LEU A 82 0.31 7.97 14.62
N ASP A 83 0.63 8.61 15.76
CA ASP A 83 1.09 10.01 15.78
C ASP A 83 2.37 10.19 14.97
N VAL A 84 3.37 9.34 15.17
CA VAL A 84 4.64 9.41 14.41
C VAL A 84 4.41 9.18 12.93
N ALA A 85 3.64 8.14 12.55
CA ALA A 85 3.30 7.88 11.16
C ALA A 85 2.59 9.07 10.52
N TYR A 86 1.61 9.65 11.22
CA TYR A 86 0.83 10.79 10.73
C TYR A 86 1.69 12.05 10.52
N ARG A 87 2.68 12.30 11.39
CA ARG A 87 3.57 13.48 11.26
C ARG A 87 4.71 13.28 10.27
N ALA A 88 5.23 12.06 10.20
CA ALA A 88 6.46 11.74 9.46
C ALA A 88 6.21 11.30 8.02
N THR A 89 4.99 10.85 7.68
CA THR A 89 4.72 10.27 6.36
C THR A 89 4.50 11.37 5.32
N PRO A 90 5.27 11.39 4.22
CA PRO A 90 5.02 12.31 3.09
C PRO A 90 3.61 12.18 2.52
N ALA A 91 3.02 10.99 2.64
CA ALA A 91 1.66 10.68 2.19
C ALA A 91 0.54 11.37 2.98
N ARG A 92 0.82 12.05 4.12
CA ARG A 92 -0.23 12.70 4.93
C ARG A 92 -1.10 13.65 4.11
N LYS A 93 -0.46 14.61 3.40
CA LYS A 93 -1.18 15.59 2.56
C LYS A 93 -2.00 14.88 1.49
N LEU A 94 -1.41 13.85 0.87
CA LEU A 94 -2.06 13.04 -0.15
C LEU A 94 -3.31 12.35 0.39
N VAL A 95 -3.21 11.62 1.51
CA VAL A 95 -4.34 10.90 2.11
C VAL A 95 -5.45 11.86 2.54
N VAL A 96 -5.11 12.95 3.27
CA VAL A 96 -6.09 13.95 3.74
C VAL A 96 -6.83 14.60 2.58
N THR A 97 -6.14 14.85 1.47
CA THR A 97 -6.75 15.44 0.25
C THR A 97 -7.59 14.41 -0.51
N ALA A 98 -7.13 13.16 -0.61
CA ALA A 98 -7.79 12.14 -1.40
C ALA A 98 -9.03 11.54 -0.71
N GLN A 99 -9.02 11.41 0.61
CA GLN A 99 -10.06 10.68 1.37
C GLN A 99 -11.47 11.19 1.11
N PRO A 100 -11.79 12.51 1.16
CA PRO A 100 -13.13 12.99 0.86
C PRO A 100 -13.60 12.65 -0.57
N GLU A 101 -12.70 12.78 -1.54
CA GLU A 101 -13.00 12.47 -2.93
C GLU A 101 -13.21 10.96 -3.16
N MET A 102 -12.46 10.13 -2.45
CA MET A 102 -12.62 8.67 -2.46
C MET A 102 -13.96 8.24 -1.87
N GLN A 103 -14.43 8.91 -0.80
CA GLN A 103 -15.75 8.66 -0.21
C GLN A 103 -16.87 8.97 -1.21
N VAL A 104 -16.78 10.13 -1.88
CA VAL A 104 -17.74 10.52 -2.92
C VAL A 104 -17.72 9.51 -4.06
N LEU A 105 -16.54 9.11 -4.54
CA LEU A 105 -16.39 8.11 -5.59
C LEU A 105 -17.04 6.78 -5.20
N ALA A 106 -16.68 6.22 -4.04
CA ALA A 106 -17.19 4.93 -3.59
C ALA A 106 -18.72 4.92 -3.48
N ALA A 107 -19.32 6.03 -3.00
CA ALA A 107 -20.77 6.19 -2.92
C ALA A 107 -21.42 6.30 -4.31
N ALA A 108 -20.80 7.05 -5.23
CA ALA A 108 -21.36 7.29 -6.57
C ALA A 108 -21.38 6.02 -7.45
N ILE A 109 -20.30 5.21 -7.38
CA ILE A 109 -20.18 4.03 -8.25
C ILE A 109 -20.59 2.71 -7.55
N GLY A 110 -20.82 2.72 -6.22
CA GLY A 110 -21.15 1.51 -5.46
C GLY A 110 -20.00 0.49 -5.41
N GLN A 111 -18.76 0.95 -5.51
CA GLN A 111 -17.56 0.11 -5.49
C GLN A 111 -16.56 0.66 -4.45
N SER A 112 -15.75 -0.22 -3.88
CA SER A 112 -14.64 0.21 -3.02
C SER A 112 -13.52 0.80 -3.86
N CYS A 113 -12.71 1.68 -3.26
CA CYS A 113 -11.49 2.18 -3.90
C CYS A 113 -10.32 2.23 -2.92
N HIS A 114 -9.11 2.27 -3.44
CA HIS A 114 -7.90 2.35 -2.63
C HIS A 114 -6.81 3.16 -3.33
N LEU A 115 -5.93 3.75 -2.53
CA LEU A 115 -4.81 4.56 -2.97
C LEU A 115 -3.50 3.80 -2.74
N VAL A 116 -2.68 3.68 -3.78
CA VAL A 116 -1.44 2.90 -3.79
C VAL A 116 -0.25 3.82 -4.07
N VAL A 117 0.80 3.69 -3.27
CA VAL A 117 2.09 4.35 -3.47
C VAL A 117 3.19 3.31 -3.65
N VAL A 118 4.35 3.73 -4.16
CA VAL A 118 5.53 2.85 -4.25
C VAL A 118 6.28 2.84 -2.92
N GLN A 119 6.53 1.65 -2.40
CA GLN A 119 7.32 1.41 -1.20
C GLN A 119 8.28 0.23 -1.40
N ALA A 120 9.59 0.49 -1.33
CA ALA A 120 10.65 -0.54 -1.34
C ALA A 120 10.61 -1.56 -2.51
N GLY A 121 10.02 -1.19 -3.66
CA GLY A 121 9.90 -2.06 -4.85
C GLY A 121 8.55 -2.76 -4.99
N GLU A 122 7.63 -2.48 -4.09
CA GLU A 122 6.23 -2.93 -4.13
C GLU A 122 5.28 -1.73 -4.12
N GLY A 123 4.02 -1.94 -4.48
CA GLY A 123 2.96 -1.01 -4.17
C GLY A 123 2.51 -1.21 -2.72
N MET A 124 2.11 -0.14 -2.05
CA MET A 124 1.51 -0.20 -0.71
C MET A 124 0.19 0.56 -0.71
N VAL A 125 -0.86 -0.07 -0.20
CA VAL A 125 -2.15 0.59 0.04
C VAL A 125 -2.03 1.51 1.23
N ILE A 126 -2.22 2.83 1.04
CA ILE A 126 -2.11 3.85 2.10
C ILE A 126 -3.45 4.42 2.55
N ALA A 127 -4.49 4.28 1.72
CA ALA A 127 -5.86 4.67 2.05
C ALA A 127 -6.84 3.78 1.29
N ARG A 128 -8.04 3.63 1.83
CA ARG A 128 -9.15 2.93 1.19
C ARG A 128 -10.48 3.54 1.60
N GLU A 129 -11.47 3.40 0.73
CA GLU A 129 -12.89 3.59 1.04
C GLU A 129 -13.66 2.34 0.63
N GLU A 130 -14.53 1.89 1.51
CA GLU A 130 -15.34 0.70 1.26
C GLU A 130 -16.62 1.07 0.52
N ASN A 131 -17.09 0.15 -0.31
CA ASN A 131 -18.42 0.23 -0.88
C ASN A 131 -19.47 0.36 0.26
N PRO A 132 -20.37 1.34 0.19
CA PRO A 132 -21.41 1.54 1.20
C PRO A 132 -22.48 0.43 1.20
N GLY A 133 -22.51 -0.42 0.16
CA GLY A 133 -23.45 -1.55 0.05
C GLY A 133 -23.04 -2.77 0.88
N VAL A 134 -23.88 -3.80 0.80
CA VAL A 134 -23.68 -5.06 1.55
C VAL A 134 -22.65 -5.99 0.94
N ARG A 135 -22.18 -5.72 -0.28
CA ARG A 135 -21.18 -6.51 -1.00
C ARG A 135 -20.11 -5.58 -1.54
N GLY A 136 -18.87 -5.97 -1.39
CA GLY A 136 -17.74 -5.20 -1.89
C GLY A 136 -16.45 -6.00 -1.81
N PHE A 137 -15.46 -5.56 -2.56
CA PHE A 137 -14.10 -6.06 -2.51
C PHE A 137 -13.18 -4.89 -2.17
N ALA A 138 -12.43 -5.00 -1.10
CA ALA A 138 -11.49 -3.96 -0.67
C ALA A 138 -10.19 -4.57 -0.17
N LEU A 139 -9.08 -3.92 -0.50
CA LEU A 139 -7.77 -4.23 0.06
C LEU A 139 -7.58 -3.48 1.39
N ARG A 140 -6.92 -4.10 2.36
CA ARG A 140 -6.62 -3.44 3.64
C ARG A 140 -5.49 -2.42 3.48
N VAL A 141 -5.51 -1.36 4.28
CA VAL A 141 -4.36 -0.43 4.40
C VAL A 141 -3.14 -1.21 4.89
N GLY A 142 -1.96 -0.90 4.34
CA GLY A 142 -0.72 -1.64 4.56
C GLY A 142 -0.54 -2.87 3.68
N ALA A 143 -1.53 -3.26 2.86
CA ALA A 143 -1.38 -4.38 1.95
C ALA A 143 -0.32 -4.08 0.89
N SER A 144 0.55 -5.08 0.64
CA SER A 144 1.55 -5.04 -0.42
C SER A 144 0.94 -5.45 -1.76
N ILE A 145 1.35 -4.78 -2.83
CA ILE A 145 0.86 -4.97 -4.20
C ILE A 145 2.05 -5.19 -5.13
N ASP A 146 1.98 -6.25 -5.93
CA ASP A 146 2.97 -6.54 -6.97
C ASP A 146 2.88 -5.49 -8.11
N LEU A 147 3.90 -4.64 -8.22
CA LEU A 147 3.96 -3.57 -9.23
C LEU A 147 3.88 -4.08 -10.67
N VAL A 148 4.36 -5.28 -10.95
CA VAL A 148 4.45 -5.82 -12.31
C VAL A 148 3.17 -6.55 -12.73
N ARG A 149 2.41 -7.07 -11.78
CA ARG A 149 1.20 -7.85 -12.06
C ARG A 149 -0.09 -7.05 -11.91
N SER A 150 -0.12 -6.07 -11.03
CA SER A 150 -1.34 -5.32 -10.71
C SER A 150 -1.62 -4.18 -11.69
N CYS A 151 -2.87 -3.76 -11.76
CA CYS A 151 -3.29 -2.59 -12.52
C CYS A 151 -2.69 -1.30 -11.97
N SER A 152 -2.78 -1.10 -10.64
CA SER A 152 -2.15 0.04 -9.95
C SER A 152 -0.64 0.09 -10.15
N GLY A 153 0.02 -1.07 -10.12
CA GLY A 153 1.45 -1.17 -10.39
C GLY A 153 1.83 -0.73 -11.79
N HIS A 154 1.03 -1.10 -12.80
CA HIS A 154 1.25 -0.64 -14.18
C HIS A 154 1.11 0.88 -14.30
N VAL A 155 0.13 1.50 -13.63
CA VAL A 155 -0.02 2.96 -13.58
C VAL A 155 1.19 3.60 -12.90
N LEU A 156 1.62 3.07 -11.74
CA LEU A 156 2.79 3.58 -11.03
C LEU A 156 4.07 3.50 -11.87
N LEU A 157 4.27 2.40 -12.60
CA LEU A 157 5.43 2.24 -13.49
C LEU A 157 5.32 3.10 -14.75
N ALA A 158 4.12 3.23 -15.34
CA ALA A 158 3.92 3.92 -16.61
C ALA A 158 4.14 5.44 -16.50
N PHE A 159 3.73 6.05 -15.38
CA PHE A 159 3.78 7.50 -15.18
C PHE A 159 4.95 7.97 -14.31
N SER A 160 5.82 7.08 -13.84
CA SER A 160 7.07 7.45 -13.18
C SER A 160 8.16 7.79 -14.20
N PRO A 161 9.14 8.64 -13.84
CA PRO A 161 10.33 8.87 -14.66
C PRO A 161 11.06 7.55 -14.97
N GLU A 162 11.69 7.46 -16.14
CA GLU A 162 12.32 6.23 -16.65
C GLU A 162 13.31 5.62 -15.65
N GLU A 163 14.22 6.43 -15.10
CA GLU A 163 15.17 5.96 -14.08
C GLU A 163 14.50 5.43 -12.80
N ALA A 164 13.36 6.02 -12.39
CA ALA A 164 12.60 5.54 -11.24
C ALA A 164 11.90 4.22 -11.58
N THR A 165 11.37 4.09 -12.80
CA THR A 165 10.74 2.87 -13.30
C THR A 165 11.73 1.72 -13.36
N GLU A 166 12.93 1.93 -13.87
CA GLU A 166 14.01 0.92 -13.89
C GLU A 166 14.40 0.47 -12.49
N ARG A 167 14.56 1.41 -11.54
CA ARG A 167 14.86 1.08 -10.15
C ARG A 167 13.72 0.29 -9.49
N MET A 168 12.47 0.68 -9.69
CA MET A 168 11.30 -0.04 -9.20
C MET A 168 11.21 -1.43 -9.79
N PHE A 169 11.39 -1.55 -11.10
CA PHE A 169 11.39 -2.83 -11.80
C PHE A 169 12.49 -3.77 -11.29
N SER A 170 13.73 -3.28 -11.15
CA SER A 170 14.85 -4.07 -10.64
C SER A 170 14.60 -4.58 -9.22
N ARG A 171 14.02 -3.75 -8.34
CA ARG A 171 13.64 -4.14 -6.98
C ARG A 171 12.48 -5.14 -6.97
N ALA A 172 11.44 -4.91 -7.78
CA ALA A 172 10.32 -5.83 -7.92
C ALA A 172 10.76 -7.19 -8.46
N ALA A 173 11.69 -7.21 -9.44
CA ALA A 173 12.27 -8.43 -9.98
C ALA A 173 13.04 -9.22 -8.92
N ALA A 174 13.78 -8.55 -8.04
CA ALA A 174 14.54 -9.19 -6.96
C ALA A 174 13.64 -9.84 -5.88
N LEU A 175 12.41 -9.38 -5.73
CA LEU A 175 11.43 -9.93 -4.78
C LEU A 175 10.66 -11.14 -5.33
N ARG A 176 10.80 -11.43 -6.64
CA ARG A 176 10.02 -12.45 -7.34
C ARG A 176 10.80 -13.73 -7.57
N LYS A 177 10.08 -14.86 -7.57
CA LYS A 177 10.61 -16.16 -7.95
C LYS A 177 10.54 -16.44 -9.46
N GLU A 178 9.68 -15.75 -10.18
CA GLU A 178 9.44 -15.96 -11.61
C GLU A 178 9.96 -14.78 -12.43
N PRO A 179 10.59 -15.03 -13.59
CA PRO A 179 11.05 -13.97 -14.49
C PRO A 179 9.86 -13.18 -15.05
N ILE A 180 10.09 -11.91 -15.28
CA ILE A 180 9.11 -10.99 -15.86
C ILE A 180 9.38 -10.91 -17.37
N GLY A 181 8.34 -11.12 -18.17
CA GLY A 181 8.40 -10.88 -19.62
C GLY A 181 8.50 -9.37 -19.91
N GLN A 182 9.72 -8.84 -20.02
CA GLN A 182 9.95 -7.40 -20.16
C GLN A 182 9.22 -6.78 -21.36
N SER A 183 9.18 -7.46 -22.51
CA SER A 183 8.49 -6.98 -23.70
C SER A 183 6.97 -6.88 -23.50
N VAL A 184 6.37 -7.84 -22.82
CA VAL A 184 4.93 -7.83 -22.51
C VAL A 184 4.60 -6.71 -21.54
N LEU A 185 5.44 -6.49 -20.53
CA LEU A 185 5.26 -5.40 -19.59
C LEU A 185 5.39 -4.05 -20.30
N ALA A 186 6.44 -3.85 -21.10
CA ALA A 186 6.67 -2.61 -21.84
C ALA A 186 5.46 -2.22 -22.72
N ALA A 187 4.89 -3.18 -23.45
CA ALA A 187 3.69 -2.95 -24.27
C ALA A 187 2.48 -2.53 -23.41
N ARG A 188 2.30 -3.15 -22.24
CA ARG A 188 1.22 -2.77 -21.30
C ARG A 188 1.42 -1.38 -20.71
N LEU A 189 2.64 -1.03 -20.31
CA LEU A 189 2.93 0.31 -19.81
C LEU A 189 2.70 1.38 -20.87
N GLN A 190 3.06 1.09 -22.14
CA GLN A 190 2.77 2.00 -23.24
C GLN A 190 1.26 2.18 -23.44
N GLN A 191 0.49 1.09 -23.41
CA GLN A 191 -0.98 1.18 -23.48
C GLN A 191 -1.57 2.04 -22.37
N VAL A 192 -1.07 1.89 -21.12
CA VAL A 192 -1.51 2.71 -19.98
C VAL A 192 -1.17 4.19 -20.18
N ARG A 193 0.01 4.51 -20.73
CA ARG A 193 0.38 5.90 -21.08
C ARG A 193 -0.55 6.49 -22.14
N ASP A 194 -0.82 5.74 -23.21
CA ASP A 194 -1.66 6.20 -24.33
C ASP A 194 -3.12 6.44 -23.91
N GLN A 195 -3.64 5.59 -23.01
CA GLN A 195 -5.00 5.71 -22.48
C GLN A 195 -5.12 6.72 -21.33
N GLY A 196 -4.04 7.02 -20.63
CA GLY A 196 -4.03 7.85 -19.43
C GLY A 196 -4.49 7.15 -18.15
N PHE A 197 -4.82 5.86 -18.22
CA PHE A 197 -5.27 5.02 -17.08
C PHE A 197 -5.05 3.54 -17.36
N GLY A 198 -5.13 2.71 -16.33
CA GLY A 198 -5.08 1.26 -16.42
C GLY A 198 -6.47 0.64 -16.32
N LEU A 199 -6.76 -0.34 -17.17
CA LEU A 199 -7.97 -1.18 -17.12
C LEU A 199 -7.59 -2.61 -17.44
N ARG A 200 -7.89 -3.56 -16.56
CA ARG A 200 -7.61 -4.98 -16.81
C ARG A 200 -8.32 -5.89 -15.81
N GLU A 201 -8.59 -7.12 -16.23
CA GLU A 201 -8.99 -8.18 -15.30
C GLU A 201 -7.95 -8.36 -14.20
N SER A 202 -8.42 -8.54 -12.96
CA SER A 202 -7.54 -8.74 -11.82
C SER A 202 -6.75 -10.04 -11.98
N PRO A 203 -5.41 -10.01 -11.84
CA PRO A 203 -4.58 -11.21 -11.97
C PRO A 203 -4.68 -12.14 -10.76
N VAL A 204 -5.35 -11.71 -9.69
CA VAL A 204 -5.40 -12.42 -8.40
C VAL A 204 -6.83 -12.74 -7.95
N THR A 205 -7.85 -12.11 -8.55
CA THR A 205 -9.25 -12.29 -8.14
C THR A 205 -10.16 -12.42 -9.35
N ARG A 206 -10.90 -13.51 -9.46
CA ARG A 206 -11.88 -13.73 -10.54
C ARG A 206 -13.10 -12.84 -10.35
N GLY A 207 -13.66 -12.34 -11.46
CA GLY A 207 -14.86 -11.49 -11.44
C GLY A 207 -14.59 -10.06 -10.97
N VAL A 208 -13.33 -9.68 -10.87
CA VAL A 208 -12.89 -8.30 -10.58
C VAL A 208 -12.14 -7.77 -11.77
N THR A 209 -12.49 -6.55 -12.20
CA THR A 209 -11.74 -5.77 -13.18
C THR A 209 -11.16 -4.55 -12.49
N ASP A 210 -9.83 -4.46 -12.44
CA ASP A 210 -9.15 -3.33 -11.82
C ASP A 210 -9.10 -2.14 -12.77
N ILE A 211 -9.55 -0.98 -12.28
CA ILE A 211 -9.44 0.32 -12.95
C ILE A 211 -8.51 1.18 -12.11
N SER A 212 -7.50 1.83 -12.71
CA SER A 212 -6.52 2.60 -11.95
C SER A 212 -6.11 3.87 -12.68
N CYS A 213 -6.08 5.01 -11.96
CA CYS A 213 -5.72 6.32 -12.49
C CYS A 213 -4.54 6.91 -11.71
N PRO A 214 -3.62 7.65 -12.38
CA PRO A 214 -2.52 8.33 -11.73
C PRO A 214 -3.01 9.54 -10.94
N ILE A 215 -2.37 9.80 -9.80
CA ILE A 215 -2.49 11.02 -9.01
C ILE A 215 -1.18 11.78 -9.08
N PHE A 216 -1.22 13.02 -9.55
CA PHE A 216 -0.06 13.87 -9.73
C PHE A 216 0.05 14.96 -8.66
N GLY A 217 1.27 15.37 -8.34
CA GLY A 217 1.59 16.51 -7.48
C GLY A 217 1.77 17.80 -8.25
N PHE A 218 2.18 18.85 -7.52
CA PHE A 218 2.32 20.22 -8.03
C PHE A 218 3.28 20.35 -9.23
N ASP A 219 4.37 19.62 -9.24
CA ASP A 219 5.42 19.61 -10.27
C ASP A 219 5.19 18.56 -11.36
N GLY A 220 4.01 17.91 -11.36
CA GLY A 220 3.67 16.87 -12.33
C GLY A 220 4.25 15.50 -11.99
N GLU A 221 4.92 15.37 -10.83
CA GLU A 221 5.39 14.07 -10.36
C GLU A 221 4.21 13.13 -10.01
N LEU A 222 4.39 11.86 -10.28
CA LEU A 222 3.43 10.84 -9.87
C LEU A 222 3.53 10.59 -8.37
N LEU A 223 2.44 10.81 -7.64
CA LEU A 223 2.36 10.58 -6.20
C LEU A 223 1.77 9.21 -5.85
N ALA A 224 0.74 8.77 -6.58
CA ALA A 224 0.01 7.55 -6.28
C ALA A 224 -0.79 7.04 -7.48
N ALA A 225 -1.37 5.85 -7.32
CA ALA A 225 -2.43 5.32 -8.18
C ALA A 225 -3.72 5.16 -7.38
N LEU A 226 -4.82 5.80 -7.82
CA LEU A 226 -6.16 5.57 -7.28
C LEU A 226 -6.79 4.42 -8.06
N THR A 227 -7.24 3.38 -7.36
CA THR A 227 -7.70 2.13 -7.97
C THR A 227 -9.07 1.74 -7.46
N VAL A 228 -9.94 1.32 -8.37
CA VAL A 228 -11.23 0.67 -8.12
C VAL A 228 -11.12 -0.78 -8.56
N PRO A 229 -11.17 -1.75 -7.64
CA PRO A 229 -11.36 -3.15 -7.99
C PRO A 229 -12.85 -3.37 -8.27
N PHE A 230 -13.26 -3.16 -9.53
CA PHE A 230 -14.64 -3.21 -9.96
C PHE A 230 -15.15 -4.66 -9.92
N LEU A 231 -16.09 -4.92 -9.01
CA LEU A 231 -16.76 -6.20 -8.86
C LEU A 231 -18.05 -6.17 -9.69
N GLU A 232 -18.18 -7.05 -10.67
CA GLU A 232 -19.39 -7.19 -11.45
C GLU A 232 -20.46 -7.95 -10.69
N LEU A 233 -21.62 -7.32 -10.50
CA LEU A 233 -22.77 -7.91 -9.80
C LEU A 233 -23.79 -8.42 -10.82
N ILE A 234 -24.07 -9.72 -10.79
CA ILE A 234 -24.95 -10.40 -11.75
C ILE A 234 -26.42 -10.43 -11.35
N ASP A 235 -26.77 -9.90 -10.17
CA ASP A 235 -28.12 -9.90 -9.61
C ASP A 235 -28.93 -8.64 -9.93
N GLY A 236 -28.41 -7.76 -10.79
CA GLY A 236 -29.05 -6.51 -11.20
C GLY A 236 -28.91 -5.36 -10.20
N SER A 237 -28.15 -5.53 -9.10
CA SER A 237 -27.88 -4.49 -8.11
C SER A 237 -26.70 -3.56 -8.48
N GLN A 238 -26.14 -3.73 -9.68
CA GLN A 238 -25.06 -2.89 -10.17
C GLN A 238 -25.53 -1.45 -10.35
N LEU A 239 -24.86 -0.47 -9.70
CA LEU A 239 -25.26 0.93 -9.74
C LEU A 239 -24.84 1.61 -11.06
N VAL A 240 -23.65 1.30 -11.57
CA VAL A 240 -23.08 1.92 -12.76
C VAL A 240 -22.38 0.86 -13.63
N SER A 241 -22.23 1.14 -14.91
CA SER A 241 -21.40 0.36 -15.80
C SER A 241 -19.91 0.52 -15.47
N ILE A 242 -19.07 -0.38 -15.99
CA ILE A 242 -17.61 -0.24 -15.86
C ILE A 242 -17.09 1.02 -16.57
N ASP A 243 -17.69 1.41 -17.68
CA ASP A 243 -17.31 2.60 -18.43
C ASP A 243 -17.64 3.88 -17.64
N ASP A 244 -18.80 3.93 -16.99
CA ASP A 244 -19.18 5.03 -16.09
C ASP A 244 -18.25 5.08 -14.86
N ALA A 245 -17.90 3.94 -14.29
CA ALA A 245 -16.94 3.87 -13.21
C ALA A 245 -15.54 4.34 -13.63
N CYS A 246 -15.09 4.01 -14.86
CA CYS A 246 -13.85 4.54 -15.44
C CYS A 246 -13.90 6.06 -15.56
N ALA A 247 -14.99 6.61 -16.05
CA ALA A 247 -15.16 8.05 -16.22
C ALA A 247 -15.13 8.78 -14.87
N GLU A 248 -15.86 8.27 -13.87
CA GLU A 248 -15.91 8.88 -12.53
C GLU A 248 -14.57 8.78 -11.81
N LEU A 249 -13.88 7.64 -11.92
CA LEU A 249 -12.53 7.47 -11.35
C LEU A 249 -11.53 8.48 -11.94
N ARG A 250 -11.56 8.68 -13.26
CA ARG A 250 -10.67 9.65 -13.94
C ARG A 250 -10.93 11.07 -13.47
N GLN A 251 -12.21 11.48 -13.36
CA GLN A 251 -12.58 12.79 -12.84
C GLN A 251 -12.14 12.96 -11.39
N THR A 252 -12.35 11.95 -10.54
CA THR A 252 -11.92 11.95 -9.14
C THR A 252 -10.40 12.07 -9.02
N ALA A 253 -9.65 11.29 -9.80
CA ALA A 253 -8.18 11.38 -9.83
C ALA A 253 -7.70 12.78 -10.25
N GLN A 254 -8.38 13.41 -11.21
CA GLN A 254 -8.08 14.77 -11.62
C GLN A 254 -8.40 15.81 -10.53
N ARG A 255 -9.55 15.69 -9.84
CA ARG A 255 -9.89 16.57 -8.69
C ARG A 255 -8.86 16.47 -7.58
N ILE A 256 -8.44 15.25 -7.21
CA ILE A 256 -7.40 15.02 -6.21
C ILE A 256 -6.07 15.66 -6.64
N SER A 257 -5.64 15.40 -7.87
CA SER A 257 -4.40 15.97 -8.41
C SER A 257 -4.42 17.50 -8.42
N THR A 258 -5.53 18.11 -8.84
CA THR A 258 -5.73 19.57 -8.82
C THR A 258 -5.66 20.13 -7.40
N ALA A 259 -6.29 19.47 -6.43
CA ALA A 259 -6.25 19.85 -5.01
C ALA A 259 -4.85 19.70 -4.41
N LEU A 260 -4.01 18.82 -4.97
CA LEU A 260 -2.58 18.69 -4.64
C LEU A 260 -1.69 19.72 -5.34
N GLY A 261 -2.27 20.54 -6.22
CA GLY A 261 -1.59 21.62 -6.92
C GLY A 261 -1.17 21.30 -8.37
N TRP A 262 -1.54 20.13 -8.89
CA TRP A 262 -1.27 19.77 -10.28
C TRP A 262 -2.01 20.67 -11.28
N GLN A 263 -1.31 21.09 -12.33
CA GLN A 263 -1.85 21.89 -13.44
C GLN A 263 -1.53 21.20 -14.77
N PRO A 264 -2.54 20.77 -15.54
CA PRO A 264 -2.32 20.03 -16.81
C PRO A 264 -1.44 20.74 -17.84
N GLN A 265 -1.48 22.08 -17.87
CA GLN A 265 -0.75 22.90 -18.85
C GLN A 265 0.76 23.00 -18.60
N ARG A 266 1.23 22.79 -17.35
CA ARG A 266 2.67 22.83 -17.04
C ARG A 266 3.40 21.53 -17.39
N ALA A 267 2.69 20.41 -17.51
CA ALA A 267 3.28 19.13 -17.90
C ALA A 267 3.59 19.05 -19.40
N ALA A 268 2.94 19.85 -20.23
CA ALA A 268 3.19 19.91 -21.68
C ALA A 268 4.43 20.73 -22.06
N ASP A 269 4.89 21.65 -21.19
CA ASP A 269 6.03 22.54 -21.43
C ASP A 269 7.37 21.97 -20.90
N ALA A 270 7.36 20.77 -20.30
CA ALA A 270 8.52 20.14 -19.67
C ALA A 270 9.10 18.95 -20.46
N VAL A 271 8.69 18.77 -21.76
CA VAL A 271 9.19 17.71 -22.67
C VAL A 271 10.03 18.28 -23.78
#